data_d0b200c07e7f351b4b55a50ea8eca83c
#
_entry.id   d0b200c07e7f351b4b55a50ea8eca83c
#
_cell.length_a   1.000
_cell.length_b   1.000
_cell.length_c   1.000
_cell.angle_alpha   90.00
_cell.angle_beta   90.00
_cell.angle_gamma   90.00
#
_symmetry.space_group_name_H-M   'P 1'
#
loop_
_entity.id
_entity.type
_entity.pdbx_description
1 polymer ?
#
loop_
_entity_poly.entity_id
_entity_poly.type
_entity_poly.pdbx_seq_one_letter_code
_entity_poly.pdbx_strand_id
1 'polypeptide(L)'
;MERSIPRKLRAWREPGARFCVVRDNDGADCRRVKDAIVALCHEGRRDDCLVRIACQELEAWYFGAPDAIADAFDRDNIRGIGRRARYRDPDAIAQPSRALAKLVREFQKVSGARRMAQHLGRENSSHSYTTFIAGINRLADEILGLEGEV
;
A
#
# COMPACT_ATOMS: atom_id res chain seq x y z
N MET A 1 -16.72 5.68 2.44
CA MET A 1 -15.40 6.35 2.29
C MET A 1 -15.13 6.75 0.85
N GLU A 2 -15.33 5.89 -0.12
CA GLU A 2 -15.07 6.15 -1.55
C GLU A 2 -15.86 7.33 -2.13
N ARG A 3 -17.14 7.47 -1.79
CA ARG A 3 -17.99 8.62 -2.20
C ARG A 3 -17.43 10.00 -1.84
N SER A 4 -16.47 10.09 -0.93
CA SER A 4 -15.83 11.35 -0.56
C SER A 4 -14.65 11.72 -1.45
N ILE A 5 -14.13 10.80 -2.27
CA ILE A 5 -12.96 11.05 -3.15
C ILE A 5 -13.20 12.22 -4.10
N PRO A 6 -14.26 12.24 -4.92
CA PRO A 6 -14.48 13.33 -5.86
C PRO A 6 -14.59 14.70 -5.18
N ARG A 7 -15.27 14.74 -4.03
CA ARG A 7 -15.44 15.98 -3.26
C ARG A 7 -14.10 16.49 -2.72
N LYS A 8 -13.27 15.59 -2.16
CA LYS A 8 -11.96 15.96 -1.61
C LYS A 8 -11.02 16.46 -2.70
N LEU A 9 -10.97 15.77 -3.86
CA LEU A 9 -10.15 16.16 -4.99
C LEU A 9 -10.55 17.54 -5.54
N ARG A 10 -11.84 17.79 -5.70
CA ARG A 10 -12.35 19.11 -6.15
C ARG A 10 -12.08 20.24 -5.16
N ALA A 11 -12.09 19.92 -3.86
CA ALA A 11 -11.87 20.92 -2.81
C ALA A 11 -10.42 21.34 -2.68
N TRP A 12 -9.48 20.56 -3.20
CA TRP A 12 -8.05 20.88 -3.10
C TRP A 12 -7.67 21.99 -4.07
N ARG A 13 -7.15 23.10 -3.54
CA ARG A 13 -6.87 24.33 -4.29
C ARG A 13 -5.39 24.59 -4.57
N GLU A 14 -4.50 23.79 -3.95
CA GLU A 14 -3.06 23.99 -4.09
C GLU A 14 -2.60 23.63 -5.50
N PRO A 15 -1.96 24.58 -6.23
CA PRO A 15 -1.44 24.31 -7.57
C PRO A 15 -0.30 23.27 -7.52
N GLY A 16 -0.21 22.42 -8.53
CA GLY A 16 0.84 21.41 -8.63
C GLY A 16 0.67 20.20 -7.71
N ALA A 17 -0.37 20.16 -6.86
CA ALA A 17 -0.63 19.02 -6.01
C ALA A 17 -0.89 17.75 -6.84
N ARG A 18 -0.21 16.67 -6.52
CA ARG A 18 -0.42 15.33 -7.06
C ARG A 18 -1.11 14.45 -6.03
N PHE A 19 -1.89 13.49 -6.48
CA PHE A 19 -2.67 12.63 -5.61
C PHE A 19 -2.33 11.16 -5.84
N CYS A 20 -2.13 10.45 -4.74
CA CYS A 20 -2.09 9.00 -4.74
C CYS A 20 -3.27 8.47 -3.93
N VAL A 21 -4.09 7.62 -4.54
CA VAL A 21 -5.19 6.93 -3.88
C VAL A 21 -4.80 5.46 -3.72
N VAL A 22 -4.71 5.02 -2.47
CA VAL A 22 -4.45 3.62 -2.14
C VAL A 22 -5.72 3.00 -1.57
N ARG A 23 -6.07 1.81 -2.03
CA ARG A 23 -7.27 1.09 -1.63
C ARG A 23 -6.99 -0.41 -1.50
N ASP A 24 -7.45 -1.02 -0.41
CA ASP A 24 -7.49 -2.46 -0.25
C ASP A 24 -8.53 -3.04 -1.22
N ASN A 25 -8.26 -4.21 -1.84
CA ASN A 25 -9.27 -4.86 -2.66
C ASN A 25 -10.20 -5.78 -1.84
N ASP A 26 -9.87 -6.07 -0.59
CA ASP A 26 -10.69 -6.91 0.31
C ASP A 26 -11.13 -8.24 -0.34
N GLY A 27 -10.27 -8.86 -1.14
CA GLY A 27 -10.56 -10.09 -1.87
C GLY A 27 -11.35 -9.90 -3.18
N ALA A 28 -11.72 -8.67 -3.53
CA ALA A 28 -12.36 -8.38 -4.81
C ALA A 28 -11.35 -8.38 -5.97
N ASP A 29 -11.82 -8.34 -7.19
CA ASP A 29 -10.98 -8.19 -8.37
C ASP A 29 -10.25 -6.84 -8.38
N CYS A 30 -8.91 -6.87 -8.41
CA CYS A 30 -8.07 -5.67 -8.33
C CYS A 30 -8.34 -4.67 -9.47
N ARG A 31 -8.62 -5.15 -10.68
CA ARG A 31 -8.89 -4.28 -11.83
C ARG A 31 -10.22 -3.56 -11.64
N ARG A 32 -11.26 -4.27 -11.25
CA ARG A 32 -12.58 -3.68 -10.99
C ARG A 32 -12.51 -2.61 -9.89
N VAL A 33 -11.79 -2.90 -8.80
CA VAL A 33 -11.61 -1.93 -7.71
C VAL A 33 -10.84 -0.71 -8.21
N LYS A 34 -9.75 -0.92 -8.96
CA LYS A 34 -8.97 0.16 -9.54
C LYS A 34 -9.79 1.04 -10.48
N ASP A 35 -10.52 0.42 -11.41
CA ASP A 35 -11.33 1.14 -12.40
C ASP A 35 -12.43 1.98 -11.71
N ALA A 36 -13.05 1.46 -10.65
CA ALA A 36 -14.01 2.21 -9.86
C ALA A 36 -13.39 3.44 -9.18
N ILE A 37 -12.17 3.31 -8.62
CA ILE A 37 -11.46 4.45 -8.01
C ILE A 37 -11.02 5.46 -9.08
N VAL A 38 -10.53 5.01 -10.22
CA VAL A 38 -10.18 5.89 -11.35
C VAL A 38 -11.38 6.70 -11.79
N ALA A 39 -12.57 6.08 -11.94
CA ALA A 39 -13.80 6.78 -12.27
C ALA A 39 -14.14 7.88 -11.25
N LEU A 40 -13.94 7.61 -9.94
CA LEU A 40 -14.14 8.62 -8.90
C LEU A 40 -13.11 9.76 -8.98
N CYS A 41 -11.88 9.47 -9.40
CA CYS A 41 -10.86 10.50 -9.63
C CYS A 41 -11.29 11.41 -10.81
N HIS A 42 -11.73 10.83 -11.92
CA HIS A 42 -12.27 11.58 -13.06
C HIS A 42 -13.49 12.45 -12.67
N GLU A 43 -14.43 11.89 -11.90
CA GLU A 43 -15.54 12.65 -11.33
C GLU A 43 -15.02 13.82 -10.47
N GLY A 44 -13.90 13.60 -9.76
CA GLY A 44 -13.19 14.63 -8.99
C GLY A 44 -12.43 15.65 -9.84
N ARG A 45 -12.47 15.56 -11.18
CA ARG A 45 -11.72 16.36 -12.14
C ARG A 45 -10.19 16.24 -11.98
N ARG A 46 -9.73 15.01 -11.69
CA ARG A 46 -8.32 14.68 -11.53
C ARG A 46 -7.99 13.40 -12.30
N ASP A 47 -7.54 13.59 -13.54
CA ASP A 47 -7.12 12.48 -14.42
C ASP A 47 -5.68 12.04 -14.12
N ASP A 48 -4.95 12.84 -13.34
CA ASP A 48 -3.55 12.67 -12.94
C ASP A 48 -3.36 11.90 -11.63
N CYS A 49 -4.42 11.32 -11.07
CA CYS A 49 -4.30 10.54 -9.83
C CYS A 49 -3.56 9.22 -10.04
N LEU A 50 -2.55 8.98 -9.20
CA LEU A 50 -1.97 7.66 -9.06
C LEU A 50 -2.91 6.76 -8.24
N VAL A 51 -3.50 5.73 -8.85
CA VAL A 51 -4.33 4.75 -8.14
C VAL A 51 -3.56 3.45 -7.94
N ARG A 52 -3.47 2.98 -6.70
CA ARG A 52 -2.81 1.75 -6.32
C ARG A 52 -3.71 0.89 -5.43
N ILE A 53 -3.66 -0.41 -5.66
CA ILE A 53 -4.42 -1.39 -4.89
C ILE A 53 -3.46 -2.18 -4.02
N ALA A 54 -3.73 -2.21 -2.72
CA ALA A 54 -3.11 -3.17 -1.81
C ALA A 54 -3.88 -4.49 -1.93
N CYS A 55 -3.19 -5.55 -2.35
CA CYS A 55 -3.84 -6.85 -2.53
C CYS A 55 -4.25 -7.42 -1.17
N GLN A 56 -5.51 -7.81 -1.06
CA GLN A 56 -6.22 -8.16 0.16
C GLN A 56 -6.38 -6.96 1.11
N GLU A 57 -5.37 -6.67 1.90
CA GLU A 57 -5.30 -5.56 2.85
C GLU A 57 -3.88 -4.99 2.85
N LEU A 58 -3.71 -3.76 3.30
CA LEU A 58 -2.40 -3.11 3.41
C LEU A 58 -1.41 -3.93 4.25
N GLU A 59 -1.89 -4.67 5.24
CA GLU A 59 -1.07 -5.54 6.08
C GLU A 59 -0.37 -6.67 5.30
N ALA A 60 -0.81 -6.99 4.09
CA ALA A 60 -0.09 -7.90 3.18
C ALA A 60 1.33 -7.37 2.87
N TRP A 61 1.49 -6.06 2.75
CA TRP A 61 2.77 -5.43 2.51
C TRP A 61 3.79 -5.70 3.62
N TYR A 62 3.33 -5.83 4.86
CA TYR A 62 4.20 -6.15 6.00
C TYR A 62 4.77 -7.56 5.90
N PHE A 63 3.97 -8.52 5.42
CA PHE A 63 4.42 -9.88 5.17
C PHE A 63 5.45 -9.98 4.04
N GLY A 64 5.51 -8.99 3.16
CA GLY A 64 6.54 -8.87 2.14
C GLY A 64 7.92 -8.51 2.69
N ALA A 65 8.00 -8.04 3.94
CA ALA A 65 9.22 -7.71 4.66
C ALA A 65 9.17 -8.27 6.09
N PRO A 66 9.30 -9.60 6.28
CA PRO A 66 9.18 -10.23 7.60
C PRO A 66 10.16 -9.70 8.64
N ASP A 67 11.36 -9.33 8.20
CA ASP A 67 12.38 -8.75 9.10
C ASP A 67 11.92 -7.39 9.65
N ALA A 68 11.21 -6.60 8.85
CA ALA A 68 10.61 -5.35 9.33
C ALA A 68 9.55 -5.60 10.41
N ILE A 69 8.75 -6.68 10.30
CA ILE A 69 7.82 -7.07 11.37
C ILE A 69 8.60 -7.46 12.63
N ALA A 70 9.66 -8.26 12.47
CA ALA A 70 10.49 -8.71 13.58
C ALA A 70 11.09 -7.52 14.33
N ASP A 71 11.64 -6.55 13.62
CA ASP A 71 12.24 -5.34 14.20
C ASP A 71 11.18 -4.42 14.83
N ALA A 72 10.05 -4.23 14.15
CA ALA A 72 9.00 -3.35 14.66
C ALA A 72 8.36 -3.84 15.97
N PHE A 73 8.36 -5.17 16.21
CA PHE A 73 7.65 -5.78 17.34
C PHE A 73 8.52 -6.62 18.25
N ASP A 74 9.84 -6.59 18.10
CA ASP A 74 10.81 -7.39 18.86
C ASP A 74 10.50 -8.90 18.82
N ARG A 75 10.29 -9.42 17.59
CA ARG A 75 9.84 -10.79 17.34
C ARG A 75 10.75 -11.54 16.39
N ASP A 76 11.95 -11.93 16.83
CA ASP A 76 12.94 -12.63 16.00
C ASP A 76 12.40 -13.93 15.36
N ASN A 77 11.44 -14.59 16.00
CA ASN A 77 10.82 -15.80 15.48
C ASN A 77 10.00 -15.57 14.20
N ILE A 78 9.74 -14.30 13.82
CA ILE A 78 9.05 -13.92 12.58
C ILE A 78 10.03 -13.82 11.41
N ARG A 79 11.34 -13.60 11.67
CA ARG A 79 12.36 -13.62 10.60
C ARG A 79 12.28 -14.92 9.84
N GLY A 80 12.30 -14.86 8.55
CA GLY A 80 12.20 -16.05 7.71
C GLY A 80 10.80 -16.67 7.57
N ILE A 81 9.75 -16.07 8.14
CA ILE A 81 8.37 -16.58 8.01
C ILE A 81 7.92 -16.68 6.55
N GLY A 82 8.44 -15.83 5.67
CA GLY A 82 8.19 -15.85 4.23
C GLY A 82 8.61 -17.14 3.52
N ARG A 83 9.47 -17.98 4.15
CA ARG A 83 9.81 -19.31 3.65
C ARG A 83 8.68 -20.33 3.82
N ARG A 84 7.72 -20.05 4.72
CA ARG A 84 6.56 -20.92 4.95
C ARG A 84 5.57 -20.75 3.81
N ALA A 85 5.05 -21.86 3.28
CA ALA A 85 4.12 -21.85 2.14
C ALA A 85 2.96 -20.84 2.30
N ARG A 86 2.42 -20.74 3.51
CA ARG A 86 1.32 -19.83 3.85
C ARG A 86 1.64 -18.33 3.66
N TYR A 87 2.90 -17.93 3.82
CA TYR A 87 3.34 -16.52 3.81
C TYR A 87 4.30 -16.21 2.67
N ARG A 88 4.54 -17.18 1.75
CA ARG A 88 5.47 -17.03 0.63
C ARG A 88 5.03 -15.97 -0.36
N ASP A 89 3.74 -15.88 -0.60
CA ASP A 89 3.13 -14.85 -1.44
C ASP A 89 2.28 -13.93 -0.56
N PRO A 90 2.81 -12.75 -0.19
CA PRO A 90 2.11 -11.81 0.68
C PRO A 90 0.75 -11.39 0.13
N ASP A 91 0.67 -11.17 -1.18
CA ASP A 91 -0.53 -10.68 -1.86
C ASP A 91 -1.65 -11.75 -1.97
N ALA A 92 -1.31 -13.01 -1.70
CA ALA A 92 -2.27 -14.13 -1.66
C ALA A 92 -2.79 -14.46 -0.25
N ILE A 93 -2.33 -13.78 0.80
CA ILE A 93 -2.80 -14.01 2.18
C ILE A 93 -4.22 -13.47 2.32
N ALA A 94 -5.20 -14.35 2.50
CA ALA A 94 -6.63 -14.00 2.46
C ALA A 94 -7.08 -12.97 3.53
N GLN A 95 -6.46 -12.94 4.70
CA GLN A 95 -6.78 -12.01 5.80
C GLN A 95 -5.49 -11.57 6.49
N PRO A 96 -4.69 -10.68 5.86
CA PRO A 96 -3.37 -10.32 6.36
C PRO A 96 -3.39 -9.70 7.76
N SER A 97 -4.32 -8.79 8.04
CA SER A 97 -4.45 -8.18 9.37
C SER A 97 -4.71 -9.20 10.47
N ARG A 98 -5.58 -10.17 10.19
CA ARG A 98 -5.88 -11.26 11.13
C ARG A 98 -4.70 -12.22 11.28
N ALA A 99 -4.00 -12.51 10.19
CA ALA A 99 -2.78 -13.32 10.23
C ALA A 99 -1.69 -12.65 11.06
N LEU A 100 -1.51 -11.34 10.89
CA LEU A 100 -0.54 -10.55 11.66
C LEU A 100 -0.89 -10.50 13.14
N ALA A 101 -2.15 -10.28 13.50
CA ALA A 101 -2.60 -10.28 14.89
C ALA A 101 -2.38 -11.63 15.62
N LYS A 102 -2.33 -12.75 14.89
CA LYS A 102 -1.96 -14.06 15.46
C LYS A 102 -0.47 -14.19 15.73
N LEU A 103 0.38 -13.52 14.97
CA LEU A 103 1.83 -13.54 15.14
C LEU A 103 2.28 -12.49 16.17
N VAL A 104 1.62 -11.36 16.18
CA VAL A 104 1.89 -10.19 17.03
C VAL A 104 0.61 -9.83 17.75
N ARG A 105 0.44 -10.34 18.98
CA ARG A 105 -0.80 -10.17 19.77
C ARG A 105 -1.14 -8.71 20.08
N GLU A 106 -0.11 -7.88 20.22
CA GLU A 106 -0.21 -6.44 20.47
C GLU A 106 -0.48 -5.61 19.21
N PHE A 107 -0.54 -6.24 18.05
CA PHE A 107 -0.78 -5.52 16.79
C PHE A 107 -2.13 -4.83 16.79
N GLN A 108 -2.11 -3.52 16.50
CA GLN A 108 -3.29 -2.71 16.23
C GLN A 108 -3.08 -1.92 14.95
N LYS A 109 -4.09 -1.81 14.11
CA LYS A 109 -3.95 -1.23 12.75
C LYS A 109 -3.24 0.12 12.75
N VAL A 110 -3.65 1.07 13.57
CA VAL A 110 -3.08 2.44 13.54
C VAL A 110 -1.70 2.50 14.18
N SER A 111 -1.55 2.01 15.42
CA SER A 111 -0.25 2.05 16.11
C SER A 111 0.76 1.10 15.47
N GLY A 112 0.30 -0.07 15.00
CA GLY A 112 1.12 -1.02 14.27
C GLY A 112 1.63 -0.47 12.96
N ALA A 113 0.79 0.23 12.18
CA ALA A 113 1.21 0.87 10.95
C ALA A 113 2.29 1.94 11.20
N ARG A 114 2.18 2.74 12.27
CA ARG A 114 3.21 3.72 12.66
C ARG A 114 4.53 3.06 13.00
N ARG A 115 4.51 1.92 13.69
CA ARG A 115 5.73 1.15 13.99
C ARG A 115 6.32 0.57 12.71
N MET A 116 5.51 -0.09 11.88
CA MET A 116 5.95 -0.67 10.61
C MET A 116 6.57 0.36 9.67
N ALA A 117 6.03 1.58 9.60
CA ALA A 117 6.54 2.64 8.74
C ALA A 117 8.00 3.03 9.02
N GLN A 118 8.52 2.75 10.21
CA GLN A 118 9.91 3.02 10.58
C GLN A 118 10.88 1.92 10.10
N HIS A 119 10.36 0.75 9.76
CA HIS A 119 11.17 -0.43 9.41
C HIS A 119 10.90 -0.93 7.98
N LEU A 120 9.77 -0.52 7.37
CA LEU A 120 9.39 -0.96 6.04
C LEU A 120 10.22 -0.25 4.98
N GLY A 121 11.20 -0.95 4.44
CA GLY A 121 12.12 -0.45 3.41
C GLY A 121 11.66 -0.73 1.98
N ARG A 122 12.58 -0.50 1.01
CA ARG A 122 12.32 -0.74 -0.41
C ARG A 122 12.30 -2.23 -0.77
N GLU A 123 13.04 -3.06 -0.04
CA GLU A 123 13.08 -4.51 -0.23
C GLU A 123 11.82 -5.13 0.35
N ASN A 124 10.98 -5.64 -0.54
CA ASN A 124 9.70 -6.22 -0.18
C ASN A 124 9.25 -7.20 -1.26
N SER A 125 8.80 -8.38 -0.87
CA SER A 125 8.36 -9.42 -1.79
C SER A 125 6.89 -9.29 -2.23
N SER A 126 6.12 -8.35 -1.65
CA SER A 126 4.76 -8.05 -2.12
C SER A 126 4.82 -7.31 -3.46
N HIS A 127 4.21 -7.86 -4.49
CA HIS A 127 4.12 -7.23 -5.80
C HIS A 127 3.30 -5.93 -5.75
N SER A 128 2.22 -5.91 -4.99
CA SER A 128 1.38 -4.72 -4.86
C SER A 128 2.13 -3.57 -4.16
N TYR A 129 3.00 -3.88 -3.18
CA TYR A 129 3.86 -2.90 -2.53
C TYR A 129 4.93 -2.35 -3.49
N THR A 130 5.66 -3.21 -4.17
CA THR A 130 6.71 -2.76 -5.12
C THR A 130 6.13 -1.93 -6.25
N THR A 131 4.93 -2.29 -6.73
CA THR A 131 4.18 -1.50 -7.71
C THR A 131 3.75 -0.13 -7.16
N PHE A 132 3.35 -0.07 -5.88
CA PHE A 132 3.05 1.19 -5.20
C PHE A 132 4.29 2.08 -5.12
N ILE A 133 5.41 1.56 -4.62
CA ILE A 133 6.67 2.31 -4.48
C ILE A 133 7.18 2.81 -5.84
N ALA A 134 7.16 1.97 -6.88
CA ALA A 134 7.53 2.39 -8.22
C ALA A 134 6.65 3.53 -8.74
N GLY A 135 5.35 3.49 -8.46
CA GLY A 135 4.43 4.56 -8.81
C GLY A 135 4.70 5.86 -8.06
N ILE A 136 5.01 5.80 -6.77
CA ILE A 136 5.36 6.98 -5.98
C ILE A 136 6.68 7.60 -6.45
N ASN A 137 7.70 6.78 -6.74
CA ASN A 137 8.98 7.28 -7.24
C ASN A 137 8.77 8.03 -8.57
N ARG A 138 8.05 7.43 -9.54
CA ARG A 138 7.73 8.10 -10.80
C ARG A 138 7.00 9.44 -10.59
N LEU A 139 6.01 9.45 -9.70
CA LEU A 139 5.28 10.67 -9.39
C LEU A 139 6.18 11.75 -8.77
N ALA A 140 7.15 11.34 -7.94
CA ALA A 140 8.14 12.25 -7.38
C ALA A 140 9.09 12.79 -8.46
N ASP A 141 9.55 11.94 -9.37
CA ASP A 141 10.43 12.33 -10.48
C ASP A 141 9.73 13.34 -11.42
N GLU A 142 8.45 13.11 -11.74
CA GLU A 142 7.60 14.07 -12.47
C GLU A 142 7.53 15.44 -11.78
N ILE A 143 7.31 15.46 -10.44
CA ILE A 143 7.23 16.70 -9.66
C ILE A 143 8.57 17.44 -9.64
N LEU A 144 9.67 16.69 -9.55
CA LEU A 144 11.03 17.25 -9.47
C LEU A 144 11.61 17.61 -10.85
N GLY A 145 10.91 17.30 -11.94
CA GLY A 145 11.37 17.55 -13.31
C GLY A 145 12.56 16.69 -13.71
N LEU A 146 12.74 15.53 -13.09
CA LEU A 146 13.85 14.59 -13.34
C LEU A 146 13.55 13.64 -14.52
N GLU A 147 12.40 13.74 -15.16
CA GLU A 147 12.06 13.00 -16.37
C GLU A 147 12.65 13.71 -17.59
N GLY A 148 13.77 13.27 -18.10
CA GLY A 148 14.29 13.77 -19.38
C GLY A 148 15.78 13.63 -19.65
N GLU A 149 16.54 12.92 -18.85
CA GLU A 149 17.92 12.60 -19.19
C GLU A 149 18.14 11.08 -19.30
N VAL A 150 17.68 10.51 -20.43
CA VAL A 150 18.16 9.21 -20.93
C VAL A 150 18.34 9.32 -22.44
#